data_702ebc5a92b8122851f60fde282a42e7
#
_entry.id   702ebc5a92b8122851f60fde282a42e7
#
_cell.length_a   1.000
_cell.length_b   1.000
_cell.length_c   1.000
_cell.angle_alpha   90.00
_cell.angle_beta   90.00
_cell.angle_gamma   90.00
#
_symmetry.space_group_name_H-M   'P 1'
#
loop_
_entity.id
_entity.type
_entity.pdbx_description
1 polymer ?
#
loop_
_entity_poly.entity_id
_entity_poly.type
_entity_poly.pdbx_seq_one_letter_code
_entity_poly.pdbx_strand_id
1 'polypeptide(L)'
;MAEVSDPDKALNRALWAVMNERFTDAAAEGMWSRPDPVWGLFAVPDRDLGVLGRVQGLDVVELACGTAYFSAWLARAGARTVAVDLSHEQLMTARRMQARVGPVFPLLQGDGERVPLPGGRYDLVVSEHGAAVWCDPERWLPEAFRLLRPGGRLVFLTNSHLSALCVPAEQGVAGERLLRGQRDAYRVRWPGGGVEFHPSHGDWVRLLRGSGFEVVAMHEIYAPPEGSDHAFYEIVSKDWATRWPAEELWVAARP
;
A
#
# COMPACT_ATOMS: atom_id res chain seq x y z
N MET A 1 -6.53 26.23 -16.84
CA MET A 1 -7.68 25.82 -16.00
C MET A 1 -7.06 25.25 -14.74
N ALA A 2 -7.35 25.86 -13.57
CA ALA A 2 -6.93 25.29 -12.29
C ALA A 2 -7.58 23.89 -12.17
N GLU A 3 -6.77 22.87 -11.99
CA GLU A 3 -7.22 21.52 -11.70
C GLU A 3 -8.08 21.60 -10.43
N VAL A 4 -9.36 21.23 -10.53
CA VAL A 4 -10.22 21.12 -9.34
C VAL A 4 -9.56 20.05 -8.48
N SER A 5 -8.97 20.47 -7.35
CA SER A 5 -8.29 19.53 -6.47
C SER A 5 -9.33 18.51 -5.99
N ASP A 6 -9.08 17.23 -6.24
CA ASP A 6 -9.91 16.15 -5.77
C ASP A 6 -10.02 16.25 -4.23
N PRO A 7 -11.24 16.41 -3.66
CA PRO A 7 -11.42 16.64 -2.23
C PRO A 7 -10.90 15.45 -1.39
N ASP A 8 -10.95 14.23 -1.88
CA ASP A 8 -10.47 13.05 -1.18
C ASP A 8 -8.95 13.08 -1.04
N LYS A 9 -8.24 13.44 -2.12
CA LYS A 9 -6.78 13.59 -2.10
C LYS A 9 -6.33 14.68 -1.14
N ALA A 10 -7.07 15.80 -1.09
CA ALA A 10 -6.76 16.89 -0.15
C ALA A 10 -6.90 16.43 1.30
N LEU A 11 -7.97 15.66 1.61
CA LEU A 11 -8.19 15.07 2.93
C LEU A 11 -7.08 14.05 3.28
N ASN A 12 -6.77 13.14 2.37
CA ASN A 12 -5.74 12.11 2.59
C ASN A 12 -4.37 12.75 2.79
N ARG A 13 -4.02 13.76 1.99
CA ARG A 13 -2.77 14.51 2.17
C ARG A 13 -2.67 15.19 3.53
N ALA A 14 -3.75 15.84 3.98
CA ALA A 14 -3.78 16.50 5.29
C ALA A 14 -3.67 15.49 6.44
N LEU A 15 -4.38 14.35 6.33
CA LEU A 15 -4.29 13.26 7.29
C LEU A 15 -2.85 12.74 7.42
N TRP A 16 -2.21 12.43 6.29
CA TRP A 16 -0.86 11.86 6.29
C TRP A 16 0.22 12.85 6.74
N ALA A 17 0.03 14.16 6.59
CA ALA A 17 0.91 15.15 7.19
C ALA A 17 0.89 15.03 8.73
N VAL A 18 -0.31 14.95 9.33
CA VAL A 18 -0.48 14.78 10.79
C VAL A 18 -0.01 13.41 11.27
N MET A 19 -0.34 12.34 10.54
CA MET A 19 0.09 10.98 10.90
C MET A 19 1.62 10.83 10.87
N ASN A 20 2.29 11.52 9.96
CA ASN A 20 3.75 11.50 9.89
C ASN A 20 4.41 12.11 11.15
N GLU A 21 3.78 13.06 11.82
CA GLU A 21 4.29 13.63 13.10
C GLU A 21 4.32 12.56 14.21
N ARG A 22 3.40 11.59 14.18
CA ARG A 22 3.33 10.48 15.13
C ARG A 22 4.32 9.35 14.81
N PHE A 23 4.75 9.26 13.56
CA PHE A 23 5.69 8.25 13.11
C PHE A 23 7.12 8.74 13.32
N THR A 24 7.71 8.40 14.46
CA THR A 24 9.02 8.91 14.87
C THR A 24 10.15 8.45 13.93
N ASP A 25 11.22 9.24 13.87
CA ASP A 25 12.43 8.84 13.12
C ASP A 25 12.98 7.47 13.59
N ALA A 26 12.86 7.15 14.87
CA ALA A 26 13.30 5.84 15.40
C ALA A 26 12.43 4.69 14.85
N ALA A 27 11.12 4.88 14.74
CA ALA A 27 10.23 3.88 14.13
C ALA A 27 10.52 3.71 12.63
N ALA A 28 10.73 4.82 11.91
CA ALA A 28 11.12 4.79 10.50
C ALA A 28 12.46 4.08 10.30
N GLU A 29 13.46 4.37 11.12
CA GLU A 29 14.79 3.74 11.09
C GLU A 29 14.68 2.24 11.36
N GLY A 30 13.85 1.83 12.32
CA GLY A 30 13.56 0.42 12.61
C GLY A 30 13.00 -0.31 11.39
N MET A 31 12.02 0.29 10.67
CA MET A 31 11.47 -0.28 9.45
C MET A 31 12.50 -0.35 8.33
N TRP A 32 13.23 0.74 8.09
CA TRP A 32 14.28 0.77 7.06
C TRP A 32 15.41 -0.23 7.30
N SER A 33 15.74 -0.52 8.54
CA SER A 33 16.84 -1.42 8.92
C SER A 33 16.49 -2.90 8.81
N ARG A 34 15.24 -3.27 8.55
CA ARG A 34 14.88 -4.68 8.34
C ARG A 34 15.65 -5.28 7.17
N PRO A 35 16.18 -6.51 7.31
CA PRO A 35 16.99 -7.14 6.26
C PRO A 35 16.14 -7.59 5.06
N ASP A 36 14.91 -8.05 5.31
CA ASP A 36 14.05 -8.69 4.32
C ASP A 36 12.70 -7.98 4.22
N PRO A 37 12.06 -7.97 3.04
CA PRO A 37 10.69 -7.49 2.86
C PRO A 37 9.69 -8.30 3.69
N VAL A 38 8.79 -7.57 4.34
CA VAL A 38 7.64 -8.11 5.04
C VAL A 38 6.37 -7.40 4.58
N TRP A 39 5.23 -8.06 4.73
CA TRP A 39 3.94 -7.53 4.32
C TRP A 39 3.04 -7.28 5.52
N GLY A 40 2.43 -6.11 5.52
CA GLY A 40 1.29 -5.76 6.34
C GLY A 40 1.52 -5.62 7.83
N LEU A 41 0.41 -5.55 8.53
CA LEU A 41 0.34 -5.26 9.97
C LEU A 41 1.09 -6.27 10.83
N PHE A 42 1.13 -7.54 10.39
CA PHE A 42 1.75 -8.64 11.12
C PHE A 42 3.13 -9.01 10.59
N ALA A 43 3.70 -8.18 9.71
CA ALA A 43 5.05 -8.32 9.18
C ALA A 43 5.33 -9.72 8.59
N VAL A 44 4.39 -10.26 7.79
CA VAL A 44 4.53 -11.57 7.15
C VAL A 44 5.67 -11.54 6.14
N PRO A 45 6.71 -12.38 6.29
CA PRO A 45 7.87 -12.36 5.40
C PRO A 45 7.51 -12.67 3.95
N ASP A 46 8.05 -11.91 2.98
CA ASP A 46 7.83 -12.21 1.56
C ASP A 46 8.31 -13.61 1.16
N ARG A 47 9.37 -14.12 1.80
CA ARG A 47 9.87 -15.48 1.55
C ARG A 47 8.83 -16.58 1.82
N ASP A 48 7.84 -16.32 2.68
CA ASP A 48 6.78 -17.28 3.02
C ASP A 48 5.64 -17.21 1.99
N LEU A 49 5.46 -16.07 1.33
CA LEU A 49 4.46 -15.82 0.28
C LEU A 49 5.05 -15.96 -1.14
N GLY A 50 6.31 -15.59 -1.33
CA GLY A 50 7.03 -15.71 -2.58
C GLY A 50 6.53 -14.81 -3.71
N VAL A 51 5.85 -13.71 -3.39
CA VAL A 51 5.17 -12.87 -4.40
C VAL A 51 6.09 -11.88 -5.12
N LEU A 52 7.16 -11.41 -4.46
CA LEU A 52 8.14 -10.52 -5.10
C LEU A 52 9.09 -11.29 -6.02
N GLY A 53 9.47 -12.51 -5.65
CA GLY A 53 10.48 -13.28 -6.37
C GLY A 53 11.84 -12.56 -6.40
N ARG A 54 12.64 -12.82 -7.43
CA ARG A 54 13.95 -12.17 -7.59
C ARG A 54 13.79 -10.76 -8.14
N VAL A 55 14.09 -9.74 -7.33
CA VAL A 55 13.97 -8.31 -7.70
C VAL A 55 15.29 -7.70 -8.17
N GLN A 56 16.42 -8.39 -8.03
CA GLN A 56 17.73 -7.87 -8.44
C GLN A 56 17.74 -7.47 -9.92
N GLY A 57 18.12 -6.23 -10.18
CA GLY A 57 18.20 -5.66 -11.52
C GLY A 57 16.88 -5.21 -12.13
N LEU A 58 15.74 -5.41 -11.44
CA LEU A 58 14.44 -4.92 -11.90
C LEU A 58 14.32 -3.40 -11.74
N ASP A 59 13.60 -2.77 -12.67
CA ASP A 59 13.11 -1.41 -12.54
C ASP A 59 11.78 -1.44 -11.78
N VAL A 60 11.74 -0.81 -10.60
CA VAL A 60 10.60 -0.87 -9.68
C VAL A 60 10.09 0.52 -9.36
N VAL A 61 8.78 0.69 -9.32
CA VAL A 61 8.15 1.89 -8.76
C VAL A 61 7.19 1.51 -7.63
N GLU A 62 7.34 2.18 -6.49
CA GLU A 62 6.40 2.08 -5.36
C GLU A 62 5.44 3.26 -5.40
N LEU A 63 4.12 2.98 -5.39
CA LEU A 63 3.05 3.97 -5.40
C LEU A 63 2.49 4.19 -4.01
N ALA A 64 2.39 5.46 -3.60
CA ALA A 64 2.02 5.90 -2.26
C ALA A 64 2.93 5.23 -1.21
N CYS A 65 4.22 5.49 -1.34
CA CYS A 65 5.29 4.79 -0.62
C CYS A 65 5.42 5.19 0.86
N GLY A 66 4.71 6.22 1.31
CA GLY A 66 4.88 6.76 2.65
C GLY A 66 6.33 7.12 2.94
N THR A 67 6.90 6.55 3.99
CA THR A 67 8.31 6.74 4.35
C THR A 67 9.28 5.88 3.53
N ALA A 68 8.82 5.20 2.48
CA ALA A 68 9.58 4.45 1.48
C ALA A 68 10.47 3.31 2.03
N TYR A 69 10.09 2.70 3.15
CA TYR A 69 10.83 1.57 3.72
C TYR A 69 10.77 0.34 2.80
N PHE A 70 9.64 0.12 2.12
CA PHE A 70 9.50 -0.99 1.18
C PHE A 70 10.44 -0.83 -0.02
N SER A 71 10.49 0.36 -0.61
CA SER A 71 11.49 0.71 -1.63
C SER A 71 12.92 0.51 -1.15
N ALA A 72 13.22 0.82 0.12
CA ALA A 72 14.55 0.62 0.68
C ALA A 72 14.92 -0.87 0.74
N TRP A 73 14.00 -1.74 1.11
CA TRP A 73 14.23 -3.19 1.12
C TRP A 73 14.49 -3.71 -0.30
N LEU A 74 13.68 -3.29 -1.29
CA LEU A 74 13.86 -3.70 -2.68
C LEU A 74 15.18 -3.18 -3.27
N ALA A 75 15.55 -1.92 -2.96
CA ALA A 75 16.83 -1.36 -3.40
C ALA A 75 18.02 -2.10 -2.78
N ARG A 76 17.93 -2.51 -1.50
CA ARG A 76 18.94 -3.32 -0.84
C ARG A 76 19.03 -4.72 -1.47
N ALA A 77 17.93 -5.27 -1.94
CA ALA A 77 17.90 -6.52 -2.71
C ALA A 77 18.38 -6.37 -4.17
N GLY A 78 18.83 -5.17 -4.56
CA GLY A 78 19.44 -4.87 -5.86
C GLY A 78 18.48 -4.42 -6.95
N ALA A 79 17.26 -4.03 -6.62
CA ALA A 79 16.34 -3.38 -7.55
C ALA A 79 16.72 -1.90 -7.79
N ARG A 80 16.37 -1.37 -8.95
CA ARG A 80 16.43 0.07 -9.26
C ARG A 80 15.06 0.67 -8.95
N THR A 81 14.91 1.21 -7.74
CA THR A 81 13.62 1.68 -7.23
C THR A 81 13.41 3.17 -7.44
N VAL A 82 12.14 3.56 -7.65
CA VAL A 82 11.64 4.94 -7.54
C VAL A 82 10.45 4.89 -6.58
N ALA A 83 10.44 5.76 -5.57
CA ALA A 83 9.36 5.84 -4.60
C ALA A 83 8.53 7.11 -4.83
N VAL A 84 7.22 6.98 -4.89
CA VAL A 84 6.27 8.08 -5.19
C VAL A 84 5.28 8.21 -4.05
N ASP A 85 5.14 9.44 -3.51
CA ASP A 85 4.11 9.76 -2.53
C ASP A 85 3.57 11.18 -2.71
N LEU A 86 2.31 11.39 -2.34
CA LEU A 86 1.66 12.70 -2.39
C LEU A 86 2.11 13.60 -1.22
N SER A 87 2.43 13.01 -0.05
CA SER A 87 2.82 13.73 1.16
C SER A 87 4.30 14.11 1.11
N HIS A 88 4.54 15.42 1.17
CA HIS A 88 5.89 15.96 1.30
C HIS A 88 6.56 15.50 2.61
N GLU A 89 5.80 15.46 3.69
CA GLU A 89 6.26 15.12 5.03
C GLU A 89 6.78 13.69 5.09
N GLN A 90 6.06 12.74 4.47
CA GLN A 90 6.48 11.35 4.34
C GLN A 90 7.80 11.23 3.58
N LEU A 91 7.93 11.92 2.44
CA LEU A 91 9.14 11.91 1.64
C LEU A 91 10.33 12.57 2.35
N MET A 92 10.10 13.59 3.18
CA MET A 92 11.16 14.17 4.00
C MET A 92 11.65 13.21 5.07
N THR A 93 10.76 12.38 5.66
CA THR A 93 11.16 11.29 6.54
C THR A 93 11.98 10.25 5.77
N ALA A 94 11.52 9.81 4.59
CA ALA A 94 12.26 8.90 3.72
C ALA A 94 13.68 9.44 3.41
N ARG A 95 13.78 10.73 3.09
CA ARG A 95 15.08 11.36 2.81
C ARG A 95 16.03 11.36 4.00
N ARG A 96 15.51 11.59 5.22
CA ARG A 96 16.31 11.45 6.44
C ARG A 96 16.79 10.01 6.63
N MET A 97 15.94 9.03 6.35
CA MET A 97 16.31 7.61 6.45
C MET A 97 17.37 7.22 5.40
N GLN A 98 17.27 7.72 4.18
CA GLN A 98 18.34 7.54 3.18
C GLN A 98 19.70 8.04 3.68
N ALA A 99 19.72 9.17 4.37
CA ALA A 99 20.97 9.72 4.92
C ALA A 99 21.53 8.93 6.12
N ARG A 100 20.66 8.27 6.90
CA ARG A 100 21.05 7.55 8.13
C ARG A 100 21.33 6.07 7.88
N VAL A 101 20.50 5.43 7.10
CA VAL A 101 20.48 3.95 6.95
C VAL A 101 20.84 3.54 5.53
N GLY A 102 20.52 4.38 4.50
CA GLY A 102 20.59 3.98 3.09
C GLY A 102 19.68 2.80 2.79
N PRO A 103 19.55 2.35 1.56
CA PRO A 103 20.15 2.86 0.32
C PRO A 103 19.52 4.17 -0.17
N VAL A 104 20.19 4.82 -1.13
CA VAL A 104 19.69 6.05 -1.79
C VAL A 104 19.06 5.68 -3.13
N PHE A 105 17.84 6.15 -3.37
CA PHE A 105 17.08 6.01 -4.61
C PHE A 105 16.20 7.26 -4.82
N PRO A 106 15.67 7.52 -6.03
CA PRO A 106 14.79 8.65 -6.30
C PRO A 106 13.54 8.64 -5.44
N LEU A 107 13.26 9.78 -4.80
CA LEU A 107 12.01 10.09 -4.12
C LEU A 107 11.28 11.16 -4.95
N LEU A 108 10.03 10.90 -5.32
CA LEU A 108 9.24 11.76 -6.17
C LEU A 108 7.94 12.15 -5.48
N GLN A 109 7.72 13.45 -5.28
CA GLN A 109 6.41 13.92 -4.84
C GLN A 109 5.46 13.90 -6.03
N GLY A 110 4.40 13.09 -5.92
CA GLY A 110 3.45 12.90 -7.01
C GLY A 110 2.18 12.19 -6.59
N ASP A 111 1.17 12.31 -7.44
CA ASP A 111 -0.11 11.65 -7.29
C ASP A 111 -0.02 10.21 -7.81
N GLY A 112 -0.33 9.20 -6.99
CA GLY A 112 -0.34 7.78 -7.37
C GLY A 112 -1.32 7.43 -8.49
N GLU A 113 -2.29 8.30 -8.77
CA GLU A 113 -3.25 8.16 -9.87
C GLU A 113 -2.75 8.81 -11.18
N ARG A 114 -1.69 9.61 -11.12
CA ARG A 114 -1.09 10.28 -12.29
C ARG A 114 0.38 10.59 -12.02
N VAL A 115 1.21 9.59 -12.18
CA VAL A 115 2.64 9.68 -11.85
C VAL A 115 3.41 10.32 -13.01
N PRO A 116 4.26 11.36 -12.77
CA PRO A 116 5.03 12.00 -13.82
C PRO A 116 6.27 11.17 -14.21
N LEU A 117 6.05 9.89 -14.50
CA LEU A 117 7.06 8.93 -14.96
C LEU A 117 6.66 8.35 -16.31
N PRO A 118 7.65 7.96 -17.15
CA PRO A 118 7.36 7.36 -18.45
C PRO A 118 6.66 6.00 -18.31
N GLY A 119 5.70 5.75 -19.20
CA GLY A 119 5.02 4.45 -19.28
C GLY A 119 5.88 3.36 -19.91
N GLY A 120 5.52 2.10 -19.65
CA GLY A 120 6.17 0.93 -20.26
C GLY A 120 7.63 0.72 -19.86
N ARG A 121 8.03 1.15 -18.67
CA ARG A 121 9.43 1.15 -18.22
C ARG A 121 9.72 0.24 -17.05
N TYR A 122 8.73 -0.10 -16.24
CA TYR A 122 8.93 -0.79 -14.99
C TYR A 122 8.61 -2.28 -15.10
N ASP A 123 9.41 -3.11 -14.44
CA ASP A 123 9.18 -4.56 -14.29
C ASP A 123 8.14 -4.84 -13.22
N LEU A 124 8.14 -4.00 -12.17
CA LEU A 124 7.30 -4.17 -10.99
C LEU A 124 6.74 -2.81 -10.55
N VAL A 125 5.44 -2.75 -10.38
CA VAL A 125 4.77 -1.74 -9.57
C VAL A 125 4.39 -2.38 -8.25
N VAL A 126 4.74 -1.74 -7.15
CA VAL A 126 4.40 -2.23 -5.81
C VAL A 126 3.67 -1.15 -5.02
N SER A 127 2.77 -1.56 -4.14
CA SER A 127 2.10 -0.67 -3.19
C SER A 127 1.73 -1.44 -1.94
N GLU A 128 2.31 -1.10 -0.80
CA GLU A 128 2.05 -1.73 0.48
C GLU A 128 1.27 -0.75 1.35
N HIS A 129 -0.01 -1.02 1.64
CA HIS A 129 -0.96 -0.11 2.30
C HIS A 129 -0.98 1.34 1.74
N GLY A 130 -0.54 1.49 0.50
CA GLY A 130 -0.43 2.76 -0.19
C GLY A 130 -1.60 3.02 -1.13
N ALA A 131 -1.35 3.01 -2.45
CA ALA A 131 -2.34 3.36 -3.46
C ALA A 131 -3.63 2.51 -3.39
N ALA A 132 -3.52 1.23 -3.02
CA ALA A 132 -4.67 0.33 -2.92
C ALA A 132 -5.68 0.70 -1.81
N VAL A 133 -5.24 1.51 -0.83
CA VAL A 133 -6.11 2.02 0.25
C VAL A 133 -6.52 3.47 -0.02
N TRP A 134 -5.60 4.31 -0.50
CA TRP A 134 -5.73 5.77 -0.47
C TRP A 134 -6.04 6.43 -1.82
N CYS A 135 -5.89 5.69 -2.93
CA CYS A 135 -6.19 6.17 -4.27
C CYS A 135 -7.45 5.52 -4.84
N ASP A 136 -8.15 6.23 -5.72
CA ASP A 136 -9.30 5.68 -6.43
C ASP A 136 -8.85 4.51 -7.33
N PRO A 137 -9.36 3.28 -7.10
CA PRO A 137 -8.98 2.11 -7.89
C PRO A 137 -9.24 2.25 -9.40
N GLU A 138 -10.24 3.04 -9.78
CA GLU A 138 -10.56 3.30 -11.19
C GLU A 138 -9.51 4.20 -11.87
N ARG A 139 -8.62 4.84 -11.09
CA ARG A 139 -7.60 5.76 -11.58
C ARG A 139 -6.18 5.21 -11.40
N TRP A 140 -5.85 4.71 -10.22
CA TRP A 140 -4.47 4.25 -9.97
C TRP A 140 -4.15 2.91 -10.65
N LEU A 141 -5.12 2.00 -10.85
CA LEU A 141 -4.88 0.75 -11.57
C LEU A 141 -4.51 0.95 -13.04
N PRO A 142 -5.24 1.79 -13.84
CA PRO A 142 -4.80 2.16 -15.19
C PRO A 142 -3.42 2.82 -15.21
N GLU A 143 -3.10 3.62 -14.19
CA GLU A 143 -1.80 4.26 -14.08
C GLU A 143 -0.68 3.25 -13.78
N ALA A 144 -0.90 2.31 -12.86
CA ALA A 144 0.01 1.21 -12.61
C ALA A 144 0.23 0.36 -13.89
N PHE A 145 -0.84 0.08 -14.62
CA PHE A 145 -0.75 -0.61 -15.91
C PHE A 145 0.09 0.18 -16.93
N ARG A 146 -0.12 1.49 -17.03
CA ARG A 146 0.65 2.36 -17.94
C ARG A 146 2.15 2.32 -17.64
N LEU A 147 2.53 2.34 -16.35
CA LEU A 147 3.92 2.34 -15.90
C LEU A 147 4.66 1.04 -16.22
N LEU A 148 4.00 -0.09 -16.09
CA LEU A 148 4.57 -1.41 -16.34
C LEU A 148 4.91 -1.60 -17.84
N ARG A 149 5.96 -2.35 -18.12
CA ARG A 149 6.22 -2.92 -19.45
C ARG A 149 5.36 -4.17 -19.68
N PRO A 150 5.16 -4.62 -20.93
CA PRO A 150 4.60 -5.95 -21.19
C PRO A 150 5.41 -7.03 -20.44
N GLY A 151 4.73 -7.96 -19.81
CA GLY A 151 5.33 -8.96 -18.91
C GLY A 151 5.67 -8.46 -17.51
N GLY A 152 5.45 -7.19 -17.21
CA GLY A 152 5.62 -6.61 -15.87
C GLY A 152 4.48 -6.99 -14.92
N ARG A 153 4.70 -6.80 -13.61
CA ARG A 153 3.77 -7.21 -12.56
C ARG A 153 3.39 -6.06 -11.65
N LEU A 154 2.15 -6.09 -11.18
CA LEU A 154 1.65 -5.28 -10.07
C LEU A 154 1.50 -6.19 -8.85
N VAL A 155 2.07 -5.79 -7.72
CA VAL A 155 1.90 -6.45 -6.42
C VAL A 155 1.46 -5.41 -5.42
N PHE A 156 0.32 -5.61 -4.78
CA PHE A 156 -0.17 -4.65 -3.79
C PHE A 156 -0.86 -5.32 -2.62
N LEU A 157 -0.67 -4.73 -1.45
CA LEU A 157 -1.34 -5.08 -0.20
C LEU A 157 -2.38 -4.02 0.16
N THR A 158 -3.51 -4.47 0.63
CA THR A 158 -4.60 -3.62 1.12
C THR A 158 -5.26 -4.26 2.35
N ASN A 159 -6.04 -3.49 3.09
CA ASN A 159 -6.92 -4.03 4.13
C ASN A 159 -7.92 -5.01 3.50
N SER A 160 -8.24 -6.10 4.17
CA SER A 160 -9.27 -7.01 3.67
C SER A 160 -10.63 -6.32 3.61
N HIS A 161 -11.41 -6.66 2.59
CA HIS A 161 -12.79 -6.17 2.52
C HIS A 161 -13.60 -6.57 3.77
N LEU A 162 -13.33 -7.74 4.32
CA LEU A 162 -13.98 -8.23 5.55
C LEU A 162 -13.65 -7.34 6.76
N SER A 163 -12.38 -6.96 6.95
CA SER A 163 -12.00 -6.05 8.04
C SER A 163 -12.72 -4.71 7.90
N ALA A 164 -12.79 -4.15 6.70
CA ALA A 164 -13.51 -2.91 6.42
C ALA A 164 -15.01 -2.99 6.74
N LEU A 165 -15.65 -4.15 6.56
CA LEU A 165 -17.04 -4.36 6.94
C LEU A 165 -17.25 -4.41 8.47
N CYS A 166 -16.24 -4.83 9.23
CA CYS A 166 -16.31 -5.10 10.66
C CYS A 166 -15.73 -3.99 11.55
N VAL A 167 -14.94 -3.07 10.99
CA VAL A 167 -14.35 -1.94 11.74
C VAL A 167 -15.43 -0.90 12.07
N PRO A 168 -15.56 -0.43 13.33
CA PRO A 168 -16.48 0.64 13.69
C PRO A 168 -16.16 1.95 12.94
N ALA A 169 -17.18 2.79 12.72
CA ALA A 169 -16.98 4.09 12.10
C ALA A 169 -16.21 5.06 13.01
N GLU A 170 -16.33 4.90 14.33
CA GLU A 170 -15.65 5.73 15.32
C GLU A 170 -14.31 5.11 15.74
N GLN A 171 -14.04 4.94 17.00
CA GLN A 171 -12.84 4.27 17.50
C GLN A 171 -13.08 2.80 17.77
N GLY A 172 -12.09 1.96 17.46
CA GLY A 172 -12.10 0.53 17.81
C GLY A 172 -11.61 -0.36 16.67
N VAL A 173 -11.30 -1.59 17.04
CA VAL A 173 -10.86 -2.64 16.10
C VAL A 173 -12.06 -3.40 15.54
N ALA A 174 -11.86 -4.09 14.42
CA ALA A 174 -12.87 -4.97 13.82
C ALA A 174 -13.40 -6.00 14.83
N GLY A 175 -14.72 -6.09 14.90
CA GLY A 175 -15.44 -7.08 15.70
C GLY A 175 -15.95 -8.25 14.85
N GLU A 176 -16.88 -9.02 15.41
CA GLU A 176 -17.47 -10.21 14.76
C GLU A 176 -18.82 -9.90 14.06
N ARG A 177 -19.10 -8.62 13.83
CA ARG A 177 -20.35 -8.19 13.19
C ARG A 177 -20.05 -7.32 11.97
N LEU A 178 -20.84 -7.50 10.94
CA LEU A 178 -20.86 -6.58 9.80
C LEU A 178 -21.57 -5.29 10.23
N LEU A 179 -20.86 -4.17 10.18
CA LEU A 179 -21.33 -2.86 10.64
C LEU A 179 -21.77 -1.95 9.49
N ARG A 180 -21.48 -2.34 8.24
CA ARG A 180 -21.91 -1.62 7.04
C ARG A 180 -22.25 -2.57 5.91
N GLY A 181 -23.00 -2.08 4.92
CA GLY A 181 -23.27 -2.82 3.70
C GLY A 181 -22.01 -2.99 2.84
N GLN A 182 -21.93 -4.09 2.10
CA GLN A 182 -20.79 -4.37 1.22
C GLN A 182 -20.49 -3.23 0.23
N ARG A 183 -21.53 -2.62 -0.35
CA ARG A 183 -21.38 -1.50 -1.29
C ARG A 183 -20.90 -0.22 -0.61
N ASP A 184 -21.29 -0.01 0.65
CA ASP A 184 -20.93 1.16 1.43
C ASP A 184 -19.47 1.08 1.91
N ALA A 185 -18.90 -0.12 1.97
CA ALA A 185 -17.50 -0.33 2.29
C ALA A 185 -16.54 0.03 1.13
N TYR A 186 -17.02 0.09 -0.13
CA TYR A 186 -16.16 0.35 -1.28
C TYR A 186 -15.35 1.65 -1.13
N ARG A 187 -15.98 2.71 -0.64
CA ARG A 187 -15.35 4.00 -0.35
C ARG A 187 -15.85 4.51 0.99
N VAL A 188 -14.95 4.57 1.97
CA VAL A 188 -15.27 4.97 3.33
C VAL A 188 -14.58 6.28 3.66
N ARG A 189 -15.37 7.26 4.11
CA ARG A 189 -14.83 8.48 4.73
C ARG A 189 -14.88 8.33 6.23
N TRP A 190 -13.71 8.32 6.84
CA TRP A 190 -13.58 8.14 8.28
C TRP A 190 -13.79 9.43 9.05
N PRO A 191 -14.44 9.44 10.22
CA PRO A 191 -14.61 10.64 11.05
C PRO A 191 -13.28 11.29 11.48
N GLY A 192 -12.24 10.49 11.69
CA GLY A 192 -10.88 10.95 12.02
C GLY A 192 -10.13 11.60 10.87
N GLY A 193 -10.72 11.68 9.70
CA GLY A 193 -10.13 12.18 8.46
C GLY A 193 -9.71 11.07 7.52
N GLY A 194 -9.54 11.44 6.25
CA GLY A 194 -9.16 10.49 5.19
C GLY A 194 -10.34 9.78 4.54
N VAL A 195 -10.05 9.31 3.34
CA VAL A 195 -10.96 8.49 2.53
C VAL A 195 -10.19 7.26 2.10
N GLU A 196 -10.72 6.10 2.39
CA GLU A 196 -10.16 4.81 2.03
C GLU A 196 -11.05 4.07 1.04
N PHE A 197 -10.43 3.23 0.23
CA PHE A 197 -11.09 2.37 -0.73
C PHE A 197 -10.90 0.91 -0.34
N HIS A 198 -12.00 0.18 -0.25
CA HIS A 198 -12.02 -1.25 0.10
C HIS A 198 -12.91 -2.02 -0.90
N PRO A 199 -12.51 -2.15 -2.17
CA PRO A 199 -13.25 -2.95 -3.13
C PRO A 199 -13.42 -4.38 -2.65
N SER A 200 -14.59 -4.99 -2.94
CA SER A 200 -14.76 -6.42 -2.72
C SER A 200 -13.87 -7.24 -3.67
N HIS A 201 -13.68 -8.55 -3.41
CA HIS A 201 -12.92 -9.42 -4.31
C HIS A 201 -13.46 -9.37 -5.76
N GLY A 202 -14.79 -9.34 -5.91
CA GLY A 202 -15.41 -9.20 -7.23
C GLY A 202 -15.11 -7.86 -7.90
N ASP A 203 -15.05 -6.77 -7.12
CA ASP A 203 -14.67 -5.46 -7.62
C ASP A 203 -13.19 -5.41 -8.00
N TRP A 204 -12.29 -5.96 -7.18
CA TRP A 204 -10.86 -6.04 -7.52
C TRP A 204 -10.64 -6.79 -8.84
N VAL A 205 -11.26 -7.97 -9.00
CA VAL A 205 -11.16 -8.74 -10.25
C VAL A 205 -11.68 -7.94 -11.44
N ARG A 206 -12.84 -7.27 -11.30
CA ARG A 206 -13.40 -6.43 -12.35
C ARG A 206 -12.51 -5.25 -12.71
N LEU A 207 -11.98 -4.55 -11.71
CA LEU A 207 -11.15 -3.36 -11.87
C LEU A 207 -9.78 -3.70 -12.49
N LEU A 208 -9.13 -4.76 -12.00
CA LEU A 208 -7.86 -5.23 -12.55
C LEU A 208 -8.01 -5.63 -14.02
N ARG A 209 -9.01 -6.46 -14.33
CA ARG A 209 -9.27 -6.89 -15.72
C ARG A 209 -9.70 -5.72 -16.62
N GLY A 210 -10.51 -4.79 -16.10
CA GLY A 210 -10.91 -3.58 -16.80
C GLY A 210 -9.74 -2.66 -17.13
N SER A 211 -8.68 -2.69 -16.32
CA SER A 211 -7.42 -1.97 -16.56
C SER A 211 -6.43 -2.71 -17.46
N GLY A 212 -6.76 -3.95 -17.89
CA GLY A 212 -5.94 -4.76 -18.79
C GLY A 212 -5.06 -5.81 -18.10
N PHE A 213 -5.12 -5.93 -16.78
CA PHE A 213 -4.35 -6.91 -16.04
C PHE A 213 -4.94 -8.34 -16.12
N GLU A 214 -4.06 -9.33 -16.06
CA GLU A 214 -4.40 -10.69 -15.68
C GLU A 214 -4.20 -10.85 -14.18
N VAL A 215 -5.22 -11.35 -13.47
CA VAL A 215 -5.11 -11.67 -12.03
C VAL A 215 -4.34 -12.99 -11.91
N VAL A 216 -3.18 -12.93 -11.25
CA VAL A 216 -2.30 -14.09 -11.07
C VAL A 216 -2.58 -14.81 -9.76
N ALA A 217 -2.66 -14.05 -8.67
CA ALA A 217 -2.91 -14.59 -7.33
C ALA A 217 -3.56 -13.54 -6.41
N MET A 218 -4.22 -14.04 -5.38
CA MET A 218 -4.65 -13.28 -4.21
C MET A 218 -4.37 -14.14 -2.99
N HIS A 219 -3.76 -13.53 -1.98
CA HIS A 219 -3.46 -14.16 -0.70
C HIS A 219 -4.20 -13.42 0.41
N GLU A 220 -4.96 -14.15 1.19
CA GLU A 220 -5.54 -13.66 2.43
C GLU A 220 -4.47 -13.72 3.53
N ILE A 221 -4.21 -12.58 4.18
CA ILE A 221 -3.17 -12.44 5.18
C ILE A 221 -3.77 -12.49 6.57
N TYR A 222 -3.31 -13.46 7.36
CA TYR A 222 -3.69 -13.71 8.74
C TYR A 222 -2.55 -13.34 9.69
N ALA A 223 -2.88 -13.02 10.94
CA ALA A 223 -1.86 -12.87 11.98
C ALA A 223 -1.20 -14.22 12.28
N PRO A 224 0.14 -14.28 12.32
CA PRO A 224 0.83 -15.48 12.78
C PRO A 224 0.56 -15.72 14.29
N PRO A 225 0.65 -16.97 14.76
CA PRO A 225 0.35 -17.31 16.16
C PRO A 225 1.15 -16.49 17.18
N GLU A 226 2.43 -16.20 16.88
CA GLU A 226 3.35 -15.38 17.71
C GLU A 226 3.25 -13.88 17.44
N GLY A 227 2.36 -13.43 16.58
CA GLY A 227 2.13 -12.02 16.28
C GLY A 227 1.68 -11.21 17.49
N SER A 228 1.83 -9.91 17.43
CA SER A 228 1.29 -8.96 18.40
C SER A 228 0.45 -7.91 17.68
N ASP A 229 -0.38 -7.19 18.43
CA ASP A 229 -1.12 -6.05 17.88
C ASP A 229 -0.16 -5.00 17.32
N HIS A 230 -0.56 -4.35 16.24
CA HIS A 230 0.25 -3.32 15.62
C HIS A 230 0.28 -2.06 16.49
N ALA A 231 1.47 -1.47 16.65
CA ALA A 231 1.66 -0.33 17.58
C ALA A 231 0.97 0.98 17.14
N PHE A 232 0.66 1.13 15.84
CA PHE A 232 0.13 2.39 15.27
C PHE A 232 -1.24 2.25 14.61
N TYR A 233 -1.57 1.07 14.11
CA TYR A 233 -2.79 0.84 13.32
C TYR A 233 -3.73 -0.09 14.08
N GLU A 234 -4.73 0.49 14.72
CA GLU A 234 -5.76 -0.21 15.47
C GLU A 234 -6.95 -0.57 14.57
N ILE A 235 -6.70 -1.27 13.46
CA ILE A 235 -7.74 -1.70 12.52
C ILE A 235 -8.31 -3.05 12.96
N VAL A 236 -7.43 -3.99 13.28
CA VAL A 236 -7.76 -5.34 13.74
C VAL A 236 -6.89 -5.73 14.91
N SER A 237 -7.43 -6.51 15.87
CA SER A 237 -6.58 -7.16 16.87
C SER A 237 -5.93 -8.42 16.29
N LYS A 238 -4.80 -8.83 16.88
CA LYS A 238 -4.15 -10.10 16.56
C LYS A 238 -5.10 -11.27 16.70
N ASP A 239 -5.90 -11.32 17.78
CA ASP A 239 -6.84 -12.40 18.00
C ASP A 239 -7.94 -12.48 16.94
N TRP A 240 -8.42 -11.35 16.47
CA TRP A 240 -9.33 -11.29 15.32
C TRP A 240 -8.64 -11.82 14.06
N ALA A 241 -7.44 -11.32 13.77
CA ALA A 241 -6.68 -11.63 12.57
C ALA A 241 -6.12 -13.07 12.51
N THR A 242 -6.13 -13.83 13.62
CA THR A 242 -5.85 -15.28 13.58
C THR A 242 -7.00 -16.10 13.02
N ARG A 243 -8.21 -15.55 13.01
CA ARG A 243 -9.44 -16.26 12.59
C ARG A 243 -9.96 -15.77 11.24
N TRP A 244 -9.73 -14.51 10.91
CA TRP A 244 -10.17 -13.87 9.68
C TRP A 244 -9.03 -13.10 9.04
N PRO A 245 -9.00 -13.00 7.69
CA PRO A 245 -7.95 -12.25 7.02
C PRO A 245 -8.03 -10.77 7.38
N ALA A 246 -6.93 -10.22 7.87
CA ALA A 246 -6.81 -8.79 8.14
C ALA A 246 -6.57 -7.98 6.88
N GLU A 247 -5.84 -8.58 5.95
CA GLU A 247 -5.31 -7.92 4.76
C GLU A 247 -5.38 -8.87 3.56
N GLU A 248 -5.23 -8.30 2.37
CA GLU A 248 -5.22 -9.02 1.10
C GLU A 248 -4.04 -8.57 0.25
N LEU A 249 -3.26 -9.54 -0.22
CA LEU A 249 -2.13 -9.31 -1.11
C LEU A 249 -2.48 -9.82 -2.51
N TRP A 250 -2.46 -8.92 -3.47
CA TRP A 250 -2.82 -9.18 -4.85
C TRP A 250 -1.62 -9.16 -5.76
N VAL A 251 -1.59 -10.11 -6.69
CA VAL A 251 -0.59 -10.19 -7.77
C VAL A 251 -1.31 -10.17 -9.10
N ALA A 252 -0.95 -9.22 -9.95
CA ALA A 252 -1.51 -9.09 -11.30
C ALA A 252 -0.38 -8.91 -12.33
N ALA A 253 -0.55 -9.40 -13.53
CA ALA A 253 0.40 -9.31 -14.62
C ALA A 253 -0.12 -8.38 -15.73
N ARG A 254 0.77 -7.60 -16.31
CA ARG A 254 0.53 -6.95 -17.60
C ARG A 254 0.94 -7.91 -18.71
N PRO A 255 0.01 -8.41 -19.55
CA PRO A 255 0.31 -9.26 -20.69
C PRO A 255 1.26 -8.63 -21.69
#